data_68fc9169e76e7f233f39e4344584a590
#
_entry.id   68fc9169e76e7f233f39e4344584a590
#
_cell.length_a   1.000
_cell.length_b   1.000
_cell.length_c   1.000
_cell.angle_alpha   90.00
_cell.angle_beta   90.00
_cell.angle_gamma   90.00
#
_symmetry.space_group_name_H-M   'P 1'
#
loop_
_entity.id
_entity.type
_entity.pdbx_description
1 polymer ?
#
loop_
_entity_poly.entity_id
_entity_poly.type
_entity_poly.pdbx_seq_one_letter_code
_entity_poly.pdbx_strand_id
1 'polypeptide(L)'
;MAIKIGIELEMMNITGNEVLEAMESAGANCSERIYGYTESHGSNAPGPNSGVWKMASDGSLNGPTCTMTHKGNIEVVSPILHGAAGVATLNRLLTGLKRAGATVDTKCGTHISVGLNGKARWEAMSVAKKAEVANRIVRFYQHFLPVFDGISPNCRSAHGNSYVGRLGEVYSDGRASVGRMSAINLAQYITYGRIEFRQPGYTIDKANIGRWLKLLNHMVSMGLNENHCSRSMTLSEMPVTVEGFATYLGLSDSVKESVRGRILSLYNNHSRGRVERLALLDTDDSEVA
;
A
#
# COMPACT_ATOMS: atom_id res chain seq x y z
N MET A 1 1.57 -12.60 -13.57
CA MET A 1 0.13 -12.82 -13.22
C MET A 1 -0.50 -11.47 -12.90
N ALA A 2 -1.57 -11.06 -13.58
CA ALA A 2 -2.19 -9.75 -13.34
C ALA A 2 -2.79 -9.71 -11.93
N ILE A 3 -2.32 -8.76 -11.10
CA ILE A 3 -2.84 -8.52 -9.75
C ILE A 3 -3.99 -7.53 -9.85
N LYS A 4 -5.00 -7.72 -9.01
CA LYS A 4 -6.06 -6.75 -8.73
C LYS A 4 -5.55 -5.79 -7.67
N ILE A 5 -5.65 -4.50 -7.92
CA ILE A 5 -5.17 -3.45 -7.02
C ILE A 5 -6.32 -2.51 -6.70
N GLY A 6 -6.44 -2.13 -5.45
CA GLY A 6 -7.21 -0.97 -4.99
C GLY A 6 -6.26 0.05 -4.37
N ILE A 7 -6.53 1.32 -4.54
CA ILE A 7 -5.75 2.38 -3.91
C ILE A 7 -6.66 3.44 -3.29
N GLU A 8 -6.30 3.88 -2.12
CA GLU A 8 -6.90 4.99 -1.40
C GLU A 8 -5.81 6.05 -1.21
N LEU A 9 -6.07 7.28 -1.65
CA LEU A 9 -5.12 8.39 -1.63
C LEU A 9 -5.72 9.54 -0.83
N GLU A 10 -5.18 9.79 0.33
CA GLU A 10 -5.54 10.96 1.14
C GLU A 10 -4.63 12.14 0.76
N MET A 11 -5.23 13.30 0.53
CA MET A 11 -4.52 14.50 0.10
C MET A 11 -5.21 15.77 0.56
N MET A 12 -4.51 16.91 0.38
CA MET A 12 -4.95 18.23 0.81
C MET A 12 -4.73 19.26 -0.29
N ASN A 13 -5.23 20.46 -0.04
CA ASN A 13 -5.01 21.67 -0.86
C ASN A 13 -5.50 21.52 -2.32
N ILE A 14 -6.59 20.81 -2.50
CA ILE A 14 -7.21 20.58 -3.81
C ILE A 14 -8.73 20.71 -3.72
N THR A 15 -9.41 21.11 -4.79
CA THR A 15 -10.87 21.13 -4.92
C THR A 15 -11.38 19.82 -5.54
N GLY A 16 -12.65 19.51 -5.34
CA GLY A 16 -13.28 18.37 -6.00
C GLY A 16 -13.25 18.47 -7.52
N ASN A 17 -13.43 19.69 -8.09
CA ASN A 17 -13.34 19.93 -9.53
C ASN A 17 -11.93 19.65 -10.07
N GLU A 18 -10.86 20.07 -9.37
CA GLU A 18 -9.48 19.77 -9.79
C GLU A 18 -9.19 18.26 -9.74
N VAL A 19 -9.74 17.53 -8.75
CA VAL A 19 -9.65 16.05 -8.68
C VAL A 19 -10.40 15.41 -9.84
N LEU A 20 -11.63 15.85 -10.11
CA LEU A 20 -12.46 15.36 -11.21
C LEU A 20 -11.74 15.53 -12.55
N GLU A 21 -11.22 16.73 -12.84
CA GLU A 21 -10.46 17.02 -14.05
C GLU A 21 -9.22 16.12 -14.18
N ALA A 22 -8.50 15.87 -13.07
CA ALA A 22 -7.35 14.98 -13.06
C ALA A 22 -7.75 13.51 -13.36
N MET A 23 -8.90 13.05 -12.85
CA MET A 23 -9.45 11.72 -13.11
C MET A 23 -9.87 11.57 -14.59
N GLU A 24 -10.61 12.53 -15.13
CA GLU A 24 -11.05 12.55 -16.53
C GLU A 24 -9.86 12.56 -17.49
N SER A 25 -8.88 13.43 -17.23
CA SER A 25 -7.63 13.51 -18.01
C SER A 25 -6.82 12.20 -17.93
N ALA A 26 -6.95 11.44 -16.86
CA ALA A 26 -6.33 10.13 -16.74
C ALA A 26 -7.09 9.03 -17.51
N GLY A 27 -8.27 9.31 -18.05
CA GLY A 27 -9.17 8.34 -18.66
C GLY A 27 -9.83 7.43 -17.61
N ALA A 28 -10.05 7.95 -16.41
CA ALA A 28 -10.74 7.27 -15.33
C ALA A 28 -12.25 7.56 -15.42
N ASN A 29 -13.07 6.52 -15.26
CA ASN A 29 -14.50 6.73 -15.01
C ASN A 29 -14.67 7.17 -13.56
N CYS A 30 -15.31 8.30 -13.30
CA CYS A 30 -15.35 8.91 -11.98
C CYS A 30 -16.74 9.40 -11.59
N SER A 31 -16.96 9.47 -10.28
CA SER A 31 -18.15 10.09 -9.72
C SER A 31 -17.98 11.61 -9.64
N GLU A 32 -18.99 12.35 -10.05
CA GLU A 32 -18.99 13.82 -10.10
C GLU A 32 -19.30 14.49 -8.76
N ARG A 33 -19.26 13.74 -7.65
CA ARG A 33 -19.54 14.27 -6.31
C ARG A 33 -18.59 13.72 -5.25
N ILE A 34 -18.49 14.45 -4.15
CA ILE A 34 -17.78 14.02 -2.94
C ILE A 34 -18.79 13.33 -2.02
N TYR A 35 -18.50 12.09 -1.63
CA TYR A 35 -19.29 11.32 -0.68
C TYR A 35 -18.89 11.64 0.74
N GLY A 36 -19.87 11.75 1.65
CA GLY A 36 -19.59 11.73 3.08
C GLY A 36 -18.94 10.42 3.52
N TYR A 37 -18.21 10.42 4.63
CA TYR A 37 -17.51 9.21 5.13
C TYR A 37 -18.42 7.98 5.23
N THR A 38 -19.57 8.11 5.91
CA THR A 38 -20.56 7.03 6.05
C THR A 38 -21.15 6.62 4.71
N GLU A 39 -21.43 7.59 3.85
CA GLU A 39 -22.01 7.36 2.53
C GLU A 39 -21.04 6.63 1.60
N SER A 40 -19.74 6.98 1.66
CA SER A 40 -18.70 6.36 0.82
C SER A 40 -18.54 4.84 1.08
N HIS A 41 -18.95 4.38 2.25
CA HIS A 41 -18.93 2.97 2.65
C HIS A 41 -20.31 2.30 2.51
N GLY A 42 -21.34 3.06 2.17
CA GLY A 42 -22.71 2.58 1.98
C GLY A 42 -23.01 2.08 0.58
N SER A 43 -24.22 1.53 0.39
CA SER A 43 -24.71 1.00 -0.88
C SER A 43 -24.92 2.08 -1.96
N ASN A 44 -24.99 3.35 -1.58
CA ASN A 44 -25.23 4.48 -2.49
C ASN A 44 -23.97 5.01 -3.17
N ALA A 45 -22.77 4.59 -2.74
CA ALA A 45 -21.53 4.94 -3.38
C ALA A 45 -21.07 3.85 -4.34
N PRO A 46 -20.31 4.21 -5.40
CA PRO A 46 -19.71 3.21 -6.30
C PRO A 46 -18.87 2.20 -5.53
N GLY A 47 -19.19 0.92 -5.67
CA GLY A 47 -18.45 -0.18 -5.07
C GLY A 47 -17.14 -0.47 -5.82
N PRO A 48 -16.26 -1.32 -5.26
CA PRO A 48 -14.94 -1.61 -5.85
C PRO A 48 -15.02 -2.25 -7.24
N ASN A 49 -16.12 -2.93 -7.58
CA ASN A 49 -16.33 -3.57 -8.87
C ASN A 49 -17.04 -2.68 -9.90
N SER A 50 -17.41 -1.44 -9.55
CA SER A 50 -18.15 -0.54 -10.43
C SER A 50 -17.33 0.01 -11.60
N GLY A 51 -16.00 -0.07 -11.53
CA GLY A 51 -15.12 0.60 -12.47
C GLY A 51 -15.04 2.12 -12.27
N VAL A 52 -15.71 2.67 -11.24
CA VAL A 52 -15.84 4.11 -10.99
C VAL A 52 -14.92 4.54 -9.84
N TRP A 53 -14.07 5.52 -10.09
CA TRP A 53 -13.34 6.22 -9.06
C TRP A 53 -14.26 7.13 -8.27
N LYS A 54 -14.02 7.28 -6.98
CA LYS A 54 -14.82 8.16 -6.12
C LYS A 54 -13.96 9.09 -5.31
N MET A 55 -14.55 10.22 -4.96
CA MET A 55 -14.06 11.18 -3.99
C MET A 55 -14.83 11.01 -2.69
N ALA A 56 -14.15 11.01 -1.55
CA ALA A 56 -14.78 10.90 -0.23
C ALA A 56 -14.17 11.90 0.77
N SER A 57 -14.99 12.30 1.74
CA SER A 57 -14.48 13.01 2.91
C SER A 57 -13.87 12.00 3.88
N ASP A 58 -12.70 12.33 4.46
CA ASP A 58 -12.09 11.56 5.54
C ASP A 58 -11.95 12.44 6.79
N GLY A 59 -12.62 12.03 7.87
CA GLY A 59 -12.57 12.73 9.15
C GLY A 59 -11.26 12.56 9.92
N SER A 60 -10.34 11.71 9.48
CA SER A 60 -9.00 11.55 10.08
C SER A 60 -8.03 12.65 9.65
N LEU A 61 -8.33 13.36 8.56
CA LEU A 61 -7.52 14.43 8.03
C LEU A 61 -7.76 15.75 8.78
N ASN A 62 -6.69 16.45 9.10
CA ASN A 62 -6.79 17.77 9.74
C ASN A 62 -7.22 18.85 8.74
N GLY A 63 -8.08 19.76 9.21
CA GLY A 63 -8.53 20.92 8.41
C GLY A 63 -9.86 20.67 7.70
N PRO A 64 -10.31 21.65 6.90
CA PRO A 64 -11.60 21.57 6.25
C PRO A 64 -11.62 20.50 5.15
N THR A 65 -12.69 19.75 5.07
CA THR A 65 -12.99 18.91 3.92
C THR A 65 -13.16 19.78 2.68
N CYS A 66 -12.60 19.38 1.54
CA CYS A 66 -12.82 20.12 0.31
C CYS A 66 -14.28 20.05 -0.14
N THR A 67 -14.68 21.05 -0.90
CA THR A 67 -15.93 20.98 -1.71
C THR A 67 -15.55 20.91 -3.17
N MET A 68 -16.55 20.88 -4.06
CA MET A 68 -16.25 20.92 -5.49
C MET A 68 -15.48 22.17 -5.92
N THR A 69 -15.65 23.29 -5.20
CA THR A 69 -15.08 24.59 -5.55
C THR A 69 -14.09 25.16 -4.52
N HIS A 70 -14.04 24.63 -3.30
CA HIS A 70 -13.15 25.11 -2.24
C HIS A 70 -12.09 24.05 -1.90
N LYS A 71 -10.85 24.49 -1.80
CA LYS A 71 -9.71 23.63 -1.45
C LYS A 71 -9.81 23.13 -0.02
N GLY A 72 -9.44 21.87 0.17
CA GLY A 72 -9.45 21.20 1.46
C GLY A 72 -8.86 19.80 1.37
N ASN A 73 -9.25 18.96 2.31
CA ASN A 73 -8.84 17.57 2.44
C ASN A 73 -9.81 16.64 1.73
N ILE A 74 -9.30 15.63 1.08
CA ILE A 74 -10.08 14.65 0.33
C ILE A 74 -9.38 13.31 0.29
N GLU A 75 -10.16 12.25 0.25
CA GLU A 75 -9.74 10.90 -0.10
C GLU A 75 -10.19 10.57 -1.52
N VAL A 76 -9.28 10.03 -2.32
CA VAL A 76 -9.56 9.50 -3.65
C VAL A 76 -9.44 7.98 -3.60
N VAL A 77 -10.54 7.28 -3.92
CA VAL A 77 -10.63 5.82 -3.85
C VAL A 77 -10.81 5.24 -5.25
N SER A 78 -9.92 4.32 -5.62
CA SER A 78 -10.01 3.64 -6.91
C SER A 78 -11.06 2.53 -6.91
N PRO A 79 -11.64 2.19 -8.08
CA PRO A 79 -12.19 0.87 -8.29
C PRO A 79 -11.07 -0.18 -8.28
N ILE A 80 -11.40 -1.45 -8.50
CA ILE A 80 -10.39 -2.48 -8.73
C ILE A 80 -9.67 -2.20 -10.06
N LEU A 81 -8.38 -1.95 -9.98
CA LEU A 81 -7.50 -1.73 -11.12
C LEU A 81 -6.91 -3.08 -11.58
N HIS A 82 -6.88 -3.28 -12.89
CA HIS A 82 -6.42 -4.53 -13.49
C HIS A 82 -5.17 -4.31 -14.35
N GLY A 83 -4.10 -5.05 -14.04
CA GLY A 83 -2.90 -5.15 -14.87
C GLY A 83 -2.24 -3.82 -15.23
N ALA A 84 -1.54 -3.79 -16.35
CA ALA A 84 -0.78 -2.62 -16.81
C ALA A 84 -1.67 -1.40 -17.12
N ALA A 85 -2.87 -1.64 -17.65
CA ALA A 85 -3.81 -0.56 -17.99
C ALA A 85 -4.27 0.21 -16.74
N GLY A 86 -4.64 -0.52 -15.66
CA GLY A 86 -5.02 0.09 -14.39
C GLY A 86 -3.88 0.90 -13.77
N VAL A 87 -2.66 0.35 -13.80
CA VAL A 87 -1.45 1.07 -13.32
C VAL A 87 -1.15 2.31 -14.17
N ALA A 88 -1.35 2.24 -15.50
CA ALA A 88 -1.17 3.40 -16.38
C ALA A 88 -2.18 4.51 -16.07
N THR A 89 -3.45 4.18 -15.83
CA THR A 89 -4.47 5.16 -15.40
C THR A 89 -4.10 5.79 -14.07
N LEU A 90 -3.69 4.99 -13.07
CA LEU A 90 -3.20 5.49 -11.79
C LEU A 90 -2.03 6.47 -11.97
N ASN A 91 -1.03 6.13 -12.78
CA ASN A 91 0.13 6.99 -13.02
C ASN A 91 -0.23 8.33 -13.68
N ARG A 92 -1.20 8.34 -14.59
CA ARG A 92 -1.71 9.59 -15.19
C ARG A 92 -2.46 10.42 -14.15
N LEU A 93 -3.32 9.78 -13.34
CA LEU A 93 -4.02 10.45 -12.25
C LEU A 93 -3.06 11.11 -11.25
N LEU A 94 -2.06 10.39 -10.76
CA LEU A 94 -1.06 10.94 -9.84
C LEU A 94 -0.32 12.14 -10.44
N THR A 95 -0.05 12.11 -11.75
CA THR A 95 0.55 13.24 -12.47
C THR A 95 -0.41 14.42 -12.54
N GLY A 96 -1.69 14.18 -12.79
CA GLY A 96 -2.74 15.21 -12.83
C GLY A 96 -2.92 15.88 -11.46
N LEU A 97 -3.08 15.09 -10.40
CA LEU A 97 -3.24 15.56 -9.01
C LEU A 97 -2.06 16.43 -8.57
N LYS A 98 -0.83 15.99 -8.86
CA LYS A 98 0.37 16.78 -8.55
C LYS A 98 0.41 18.09 -9.33
N ARG A 99 0.00 18.10 -10.60
CA ARG A 99 -0.08 19.31 -11.45
C ARG A 99 -1.15 20.27 -10.94
N ALA A 100 -2.28 19.78 -10.45
CA ALA A 100 -3.36 20.56 -9.83
C ALA A 100 -2.96 21.15 -8.47
N GLY A 101 -1.79 20.81 -7.92
CA GLY A 101 -1.27 21.36 -6.68
C GLY A 101 -1.70 20.58 -5.43
N ALA A 102 -2.21 19.36 -5.57
CA ALA A 102 -2.46 18.48 -4.43
C ALA A 102 -1.19 18.29 -3.59
N THR A 103 -1.34 18.39 -2.29
CA THR A 103 -0.27 18.19 -1.31
C THR A 103 -0.62 17.04 -0.36
N VAL A 104 0.37 16.52 0.30
CA VAL A 104 0.24 15.49 1.34
C VAL A 104 1.08 15.87 2.55
N ASP A 105 0.62 15.51 3.73
CA ASP A 105 1.37 15.69 4.99
C ASP A 105 1.39 14.39 5.81
N THR A 106 1.93 14.47 7.02
CA THR A 106 2.07 13.33 7.92
C THR A 106 0.74 12.72 8.39
N LYS A 107 -0.37 13.40 8.17
CA LYS A 107 -1.72 12.92 8.49
C LYS A 107 -2.36 12.13 7.35
N CYS A 108 -1.96 12.44 6.10
CA CYS A 108 -2.46 11.72 4.93
C CYS A 108 -1.98 10.27 4.90
N GLY A 109 -2.80 9.37 4.42
CA GLY A 109 -2.47 7.97 4.15
C GLY A 109 -2.46 7.66 2.66
N THR A 110 -1.68 6.67 2.29
CA THR A 110 -1.81 5.96 1.01
C THR A 110 -1.99 4.49 1.34
N HIS A 111 -3.17 3.96 1.05
CA HIS A 111 -3.47 2.56 1.31
C HIS A 111 -3.49 1.80 -0.01
N ILE A 112 -2.82 0.65 -0.04
CA ILE A 112 -2.77 -0.20 -1.22
C ILE A 112 -3.39 -1.54 -0.88
N SER A 113 -4.48 -1.86 -1.57
CA SER A 113 -5.15 -3.14 -1.47
C SER A 113 -4.72 -4.06 -2.61
N VAL A 114 -4.41 -5.32 -2.28
CA VAL A 114 -4.13 -6.37 -3.25
C VAL A 114 -5.22 -7.42 -3.18
N GLY A 115 -5.85 -7.70 -4.33
CA GLY A 115 -6.95 -8.65 -4.43
C GLY A 115 -6.51 -10.00 -4.99
N LEU A 116 -6.90 -11.08 -4.30
CA LEU A 116 -6.67 -12.48 -4.71
C LEU A 116 -7.93 -13.13 -5.31
N ASN A 117 -9.11 -12.56 -5.07
CA ASN A 117 -10.37 -13.06 -5.60
C ASN A 117 -10.37 -13.12 -7.14
N GLY A 118 -11.06 -14.12 -7.69
CA GLY A 118 -11.04 -14.43 -9.13
C GLY A 118 -9.77 -15.12 -9.62
N LYS A 119 -8.85 -15.50 -8.72
CA LYS A 119 -7.76 -16.42 -9.01
C LYS A 119 -8.22 -17.83 -8.66
N ALA A 120 -8.33 -18.71 -9.65
CA ALA A 120 -8.84 -20.08 -9.48
C ALA A 120 -8.17 -20.81 -8.31
N ARG A 121 -6.84 -20.65 -8.17
CA ARG A 121 -6.10 -21.27 -7.06
C ARG A 121 -6.56 -20.77 -5.69
N TRP A 122 -6.82 -19.46 -5.53
CA TRP A 122 -7.28 -18.91 -4.24
C TRP A 122 -8.72 -19.28 -3.96
N GLU A 123 -9.59 -19.26 -4.99
CA GLU A 123 -11.00 -19.61 -4.84
C GLU A 123 -11.19 -21.09 -4.43
N ALA A 124 -10.33 -21.98 -4.91
CA ALA A 124 -10.36 -23.40 -4.57
C ALA A 124 -9.82 -23.72 -3.17
N MET A 125 -9.22 -22.76 -2.45
CA MET A 125 -8.68 -22.99 -1.11
C MET A 125 -9.77 -23.03 -0.06
N SER A 126 -9.63 -23.95 0.92
CA SER A 126 -10.40 -23.89 2.16
C SER A 126 -10.08 -22.64 2.97
N VAL A 127 -10.95 -22.27 3.92
CA VAL A 127 -10.72 -21.13 4.82
C VAL A 127 -9.38 -21.29 5.57
N ALA A 128 -9.10 -22.48 6.09
CA ALA A 128 -7.83 -22.76 6.77
C ALA A 128 -6.62 -22.54 5.86
N LYS A 129 -6.69 -22.97 4.59
CA LYS A 129 -5.61 -22.75 3.62
C LYS A 129 -5.43 -21.28 3.24
N LYS A 130 -6.55 -20.53 3.13
CA LYS A 130 -6.50 -19.08 2.96
C LYS A 130 -5.82 -18.39 4.14
N ALA A 131 -6.13 -18.82 5.38
CA ALA A 131 -5.48 -18.33 6.58
C ALA A 131 -3.97 -18.58 6.59
N GLU A 132 -3.52 -19.78 6.18
CA GLU A 132 -2.09 -20.09 6.04
C GLU A 132 -1.38 -19.15 5.07
N VAL A 133 -2.01 -18.82 3.92
CA VAL A 133 -1.46 -17.88 2.93
C VAL A 133 -1.31 -16.49 3.55
N ALA A 134 -2.35 -15.98 4.24
CA ALA A 134 -2.30 -14.70 4.91
C ALA A 134 -1.19 -14.66 5.97
N ASN A 135 -1.11 -15.67 6.82
CA ASN A 135 -0.12 -15.74 7.89
C ASN A 135 1.31 -15.86 7.36
N ARG A 136 1.51 -16.48 6.19
CA ARG A 136 2.81 -16.51 5.51
C ARG A 136 3.23 -15.12 5.07
N ILE A 137 2.30 -14.33 4.52
CA ILE A 137 2.53 -12.93 4.13
C ILE A 137 2.84 -12.09 5.37
N VAL A 138 2.06 -12.25 6.45
CA VAL A 138 2.26 -11.50 7.71
C VAL A 138 3.61 -11.82 8.33
N ARG A 139 3.99 -13.10 8.45
CA ARG A 139 5.30 -13.50 9.00
C ARG A 139 6.46 -12.93 8.20
N PHE A 140 6.35 -12.96 6.87
CA PHE A 140 7.34 -12.33 6.01
C PHE A 140 7.44 -10.82 6.27
N TYR A 141 6.30 -10.14 6.30
CA TYR A 141 6.24 -8.70 6.57
C TYR A 141 6.82 -8.36 7.93
N GLN A 142 6.50 -9.16 8.95
CA GLN A 142 7.00 -8.99 10.31
C GLN A 142 8.53 -9.15 10.39
N HIS A 143 9.09 -10.16 9.73
CA HIS A 143 10.53 -10.38 9.70
C HIS A 143 11.27 -9.21 9.05
N PHE A 144 10.77 -8.71 7.92
CA PHE A 144 11.34 -7.58 7.19
C PHE A 144 10.71 -6.22 7.54
N LEU A 145 10.00 -6.12 8.67
CA LEU A 145 9.40 -4.85 9.09
C LEU A 145 10.41 -3.70 9.14
N PRO A 146 11.67 -3.86 9.60
CA PRO A 146 12.66 -2.80 9.54
C PRO A 146 12.92 -2.29 8.11
N VAL A 147 12.92 -3.15 7.09
CA VAL A 147 13.08 -2.73 5.69
C VAL A 147 11.86 -1.93 5.22
N PHE A 148 10.63 -2.37 5.57
CA PHE A 148 9.41 -1.62 5.28
C PHE A 148 9.37 -0.27 6.00
N ASP A 149 9.80 -0.20 7.25
CA ASP A 149 9.98 1.04 8.00
C ASP A 149 11.07 1.92 7.35
N GLY A 150 12.14 1.30 6.85
CA GLY A 150 13.22 1.99 6.16
C GLY A 150 12.78 2.73 4.90
N ILE A 151 11.85 2.17 4.12
CA ILE A 151 11.28 2.80 2.91
C ILE A 151 10.07 3.69 3.19
N SER A 152 9.54 3.66 4.41
CA SER A 152 8.40 4.45 4.85
C SER A 152 8.86 5.74 5.53
N PRO A 153 8.09 6.83 5.47
CA PRO A 153 8.36 7.98 6.31
C PRO A 153 8.17 7.64 7.79
N ASN A 154 8.93 8.29 8.68
CA ASN A 154 8.96 7.97 10.12
C ASN A 154 7.58 7.98 10.81
N CYS A 155 6.65 8.82 10.35
CA CYS A 155 5.29 8.86 10.89
C CYS A 155 4.45 7.63 10.51
N ARG A 156 4.94 6.77 9.63
CA ARG A 156 4.30 5.51 9.20
C ARG A 156 5.09 4.28 9.60
N SER A 157 6.09 4.42 10.46
CA SER A 157 6.76 3.26 11.06
C SER A 157 5.82 2.54 12.03
N ALA A 158 5.96 1.23 12.13
CA ALA A 158 5.15 0.38 13.00
C ALA A 158 5.27 0.76 14.49
N HIS A 159 6.37 1.39 14.88
CA HIS A 159 6.64 1.80 16.27
C HIS A 159 6.08 3.18 16.65
N GLY A 160 5.59 3.96 15.72
CA GLY A 160 5.19 5.36 15.97
C GLY A 160 3.78 5.74 15.55
N ASN A 161 2.99 4.84 14.99
CA ASN A 161 1.68 5.17 14.44
C ASN A 161 0.62 4.12 14.81
N SER A 162 -0.44 4.56 15.52
CA SER A 162 -1.55 3.70 15.94
C SER A 162 -2.34 3.10 14.76
N TYR A 163 -2.28 3.70 13.58
CA TYR A 163 -2.97 3.22 12.36
C TYR A 163 -2.20 2.13 11.61
N VAL A 164 -0.93 1.89 11.94
CA VAL A 164 -0.07 0.90 11.29
C VAL A 164 0.74 0.05 12.29
N GLY A 165 0.45 0.17 13.59
CA GLY A 165 1.32 -0.30 14.67
C GLY A 165 1.27 -1.79 14.99
N ARG A 166 0.28 -2.56 14.53
CA ARG A 166 0.13 -3.97 14.88
C ARG A 166 0.01 -4.84 13.64
N LEU A 167 0.69 -5.98 13.68
CA LEU A 167 0.50 -7.07 12.73
C LEU A 167 -0.37 -8.13 13.39
N GLY A 168 -1.35 -8.64 12.66
CA GLY A 168 -2.27 -9.65 13.13
C GLY A 168 -2.14 -10.95 12.37
N GLU A 169 -2.85 -11.95 12.83
CA GLU A 169 -2.96 -13.26 12.20
C GLU A 169 -4.40 -13.53 11.77
N VAL A 170 -4.56 -14.44 10.84
CA VAL A 170 -5.85 -15.02 10.50
C VAL A 170 -5.92 -16.40 11.10
N TYR A 171 -6.91 -16.64 11.95
CA TYR A 171 -7.16 -17.95 12.53
C TYR A 171 -7.72 -18.93 11.48
N SER A 172 -7.61 -20.22 11.76
CA SER A 172 -8.09 -21.29 10.87
C SER A 172 -9.59 -21.23 10.56
N ASP A 173 -10.37 -20.55 11.41
CA ASP A 173 -11.79 -20.27 11.21
C ASP A 173 -12.06 -19.01 10.39
N GLY A 174 -11.00 -18.30 9.97
CA GLY A 174 -11.09 -17.11 9.12
C GLY A 174 -11.18 -15.77 9.85
N ARG A 175 -11.23 -15.77 11.20
CA ARG A 175 -11.21 -14.52 11.95
C ARG A 175 -9.83 -13.89 11.92
N ALA A 176 -9.76 -12.58 11.79
CA ALA A 176 -8.52 -11.81 11.94
C ALA A 176 -8.32 -11.39 13.41
N SER A 177 -7.09 -11.53 13.93
CA SER A 177 -6.76 -11.17 15.32
C SER A 177 -6.71 -9.67 15.57
N VAL A 178 -6.53 -8.86 14.51
CA VAL A 178 -6.51 -7.39 14.57
C VAL A 178 -7.43 -6.79 13.52
N GLY A 179 -7.99 -5.65 13.84
CA GLY A 179 -8.85 -4.89 12.95
C GLY A 179 -8.07 -4.08 11.90
N ARG A 180 -8.78 -3.13 11.30
CA ARG A 180 -8.28 -2.28 10.22
C ARG A 180 -7.11 -1.35 10.59
N MET A 181 -6.79 -1.19 11.88
CA MET A 181 -5.74 -0.29 12.40
C MET A 181 -4.40 -1.03 12.52
N SER A 182 -3.99 -1.72 11.46
CA SER A 182 -2.73 -2.47 11.39
C SER A 182 -2.00 -2.16 10.09
N ALA A 183 -0.68 -2.40 10.05
CA ALA A 183 0.13 -2.23 8.84
C ALA A 183 -0.39 -3.10 7.68
N ILE A 184 -0.92 -4.29 8.02
CA ILE A 184 -1.64 -5.18 7.10
C ILE A 184 -3.05 -5.39 7.65
N ASN A 185 -4.05 -4.85 6.99
CA ASN A 185 -5.45 -5.06 7.33
C ASN A 185 -5.98 -6.30 6.59
N LEU A 186 -6.38 -7.30 7.36
CA LEU A 186 -6.90 -8.59 6.87
C LEU A 186 -8.41 -8.75 7.09
N ALA A 187 -9.11 -7.72 7.57
CA ALA A 187 -10.52 -7.81 7.91
C ALA A 187 -11.42 -8.26 6.74
N GLN A 188 -11.01 -7.98 5.50
CA GLN A 188 -11.74 -8.36 4.29
C GLN A 188 -11.11 -9.53 3.53
N TYR A 189 -10.10 -10.18 4.11
CA TYR A 189 -9.29 -11.16 3.40
C TYR A 189 -10.06 -12.44 3.07
N ILE A 190 -10.68 -13.06 4.06
CA ILE A 190 -11.38 -14.35 3.86
C ILE A 190 -12.58 -14.19 2.94
N THR A 191 -13.35 -13.11 3.11
CA THR A 191 -14.60 -12.89 2.34
C THR A 191 -14.32 -12.43 0.91
N TYR A 192 -13.37 -11.50 0.73
CA TYR A 192 -13.16 -10.84 -0.56
C TYR A 192 -11.76 -11.05 -1.14
N GLY A 193 -10.88 -11.81 -0.48
CA GLY A 193 -9.51 -12.01 -0.91
C GLY A 193 -8.67 -10.72 -0.90
N ARG A 194 -9.07 -9.68 -0.14
CA ARG A 194 -8.42 -8.38 -0.11
C ARG A 194 -7.47 -8.26 1.07
N ILE A 195 -6.23 -7.95 0.77
CA ILE A 195 -5.21 -7.55 1.74
C ILE A 195 -4.92 -6.07 1.53
N GLU A 196 -5.09 -5.24 2.56
CA GLU A 196 -4.81 -3.82 2.51
C GLU A 196 -3.52 -3.52 3.28
N PHE A 197 -2.60 -2.82 2.62
CA PHE A 197 -1.32 -2.35 3.18
C PHE A 197 -1.42 -0.85 3.46
N ARG A 198 -1.24 -0.46 4.71
CA ARG A 198 -1.45 0.91 5.20
C ARG A 198 -0.17 1.69 5.48
N GLN A 199 0.99 1.03 5.35
CA GLN A 199 2.31 1.61 5.61
C GLN A 199 2.93 2.43 4.47
N PRO A 200 2.48 2.39 3.18
CA PRO A 200 3.10 3.17 2.11
C PRO A 200 3.28 4.67 2.39
N GLY A 201 2.52 5.21 3.34
CA GLY A 201 2.70 6.58 3.82
C GLY A 201 1.99 7.62 2.98
N TYR A 202 2.19 8.88 3.34
CA TYR A 202 1.62 10.02 2.66
C TYR A 202 2.37 10.29 1.35
N THR A 203 1.85 9.78 0.26
CA THR A 203 2.49 9.99 -1.04
C THR A 203 1.50 9.99 -2.20
N ILE A 204 1.66 10.96 -3.09
CA ILE A 204 1.08 10.98 -4.43
C ILE A 204 2.21 10.90 -5.50
N ASP A 205 3.42 10.51 -5.07
CA ASP A 205 4.54 10.31 -5.98
C ASP A 205 4.47 8.94 -6.65
N LYS A 206 4.42 8.95 -7.99
CA LYS A 206 4.27 7.74 -8.80
C LYS A 206 5.43 6.75 -8.64
N ALA A 207 6.66 7.22 -8.37
CA ALA A 207 7.80 6.33 -8.20
C ALA A 207 7.70 5.58 -6.85
N ASN A 208 7.28 6.28 -5.79
CA ASN A 208 7.04 5.67 -4.48
C ASN A 208 5.90 4.65 -4.54
N ILE A 209 4.75 5.03 -5.10
CA ILE A 209 3.61 4.11 -5.26
C ILE A 209 3.99 2.93 -6.14
N GLY A 210 4.68 3.16 -7.26
CA GLY A 210 5.15 2.10 -8.16
C GLY A 210 6.09 1.11 -7.48
N ARG A 211 6.98 1.58 -6.59
CA ARG A 211 7.85 0.72 -5.76
C ARG A 211 7.01 -0.18 -4.85
N TRP A 212 6.08 0.40 -4.10
CA TRP A 212 5.19 -0.35 -3.22
C TRP A 212 4.38 -1.39 -4.00
N LEU A 213 3.81 -1.04 -5.14
CA LEU A 213 3.05 -1.97 -5.99
C LEU A 213 3.90 -3.17 -6.43
N LYS A 214 5.17 -2.95 -6.80
CA LYS A 214 6.08 -4.02 -7.15
C LYS A 214 6.38 -4.93 -5.96
N LEU A 215 6.72 -4.37 -4.80
CA LEU A 215 7.03 -5.13 -3.59
C LEU A 215 5.82 -5.96 -3.13
N LEU A 216 4.65 -5.35 -3.06
CA LEU A 216 3.42 -6.03 -2.65
C LEU A 216 3.02 -7.15 -3.61
N ASN A 217 3.25 -6.95 -4.92
CA ASN A 217 3.04 -7.99 -5.91
C ASN A 217 3.94 -9.22 -5.67
N HIS A 218 5.23 -9.01 -5.45
CA HIS A 218 6.17 -10.09 -5.15
C HIS A 218 5.79 -10.81 -3.85
N MET A 219 5.51 -10.07 -2.79
CA MET A 219 5.17 -10.60 -1.48
C MET A 219 3.89 -11.45 -1.51
N VAL A 220 2.82 -10.96 -2.15
CA VAL A 220 1.57 -11.70 -2.27
C VAL A 220 1.74 -12.93 -3.17
N SER A 221 2.52 -12.82 -4.24
CA SER A 221 2.86 -13.95 -5.10
C SER A 221 3.65 -15.03 -4.35
N MET A 222 4.59 -14.62 -3.50
CA MET A 222 5.33 -15.50 -2.61
C MET A 222 4.39 -16.21 -1.62
N GLY A 223 3.48 -15.45 -0.97
CA GLY A 223 2.51 -16.02 -0.03
C GLY A 223 1.61 -17.08 -0.66
N LEU A 224 1.25 -16.92 -1.95
CA LEU A 224 0.47 -17.92 -2.69
C LEU A 224 1.27 -19.15 -3.12
N ASN A 225 2.60 -19.08 -3.14
CA ASN A 225 3.45 -20.15 -3.62
C ASN A 225 3.96 -21.01 -2.45
N GLU A 226 3.39 -22.21 -2.29
CA GLU A 226 3.78 -23.14 -1.23
C GLU A 226 5.24 -23.61 -1.33
N ASN A 227 5.77 -23.74 -2.55
CA ASN A 227 7.14 -24.15 -2.77
C ASN A 227 8.16 -23.05 -2.43
N HIS A 228 7.70 -21.85 -2.11
CA HIS A 228 8.59 -20.78 -1.68
C HIS A 228 9.29 -21.11 -0.35
N CYS A 229 8.61 -21.89 0.51
CA CYS A 229 9.18 -22.40 1.78
C CYS A 229 10.19 -23.55 1.61
N SER A 230 10.35 -24.09 0.40
CA SER A 230 11.33 -25.18 0.11
C SER A 230 12.70 -24.66 -0.37
N ARG A 231 12.95 -23.34 -0.25
CA ARG A 231 14.27 -22.77 -0.52
C ARG A 231 15.29 -23.24 0.52
N SER A 232 16.55 -23.23 0.15
CA SER A 232 17.68 -23.66 0.98
C SER A 232 17.85 -22.91 2.30
N MET A 233 17.21 -21.74 2.44
CA MET A 233 17.20 -20.93 3.67
C MET A 233 15.79 -20.69 4.15
N THR A 234 15.56 -20.84 5.45
CA THR A 234 14.29 -20.49 6.10
C THR A 234 14.20 -18.97 6.26
N LEU A 235 12.98 -18.45 6.44
CA LEU A 235 12.78 -17.00 6.64
C LEU A 235 13.59 -16.46 7.85
N SER A 236 13.68 -17.24 8.93
CA SER A 236 14.40 -16.83 10.15
C SER A 236 15.93 -16.76 9.98
N GLU A 237 16.48 -17.40 8.96
CA GLU A 237 17.91 -17.38 8.64
C GLU A 237 18.29 -16.21 7.72
N MET A 238 17.30 -15.54 7.11
CA MET A 238 17.57 -14.43 6.20
C MET A 238 17.98 -13.17 6.97
N PRO A 239 19.05 -12.49 6.58
CA PRO A 239 19.44 -11.20 7.15
C PRO A 239 18.31 -10.17 6.96
N VAL A 240 18.07 -9.34 7.98
CA VAL A 240 17.11 -8.22 7.90
C VAL A 240 17.81 -7.02 7.25
N THR A 241 18.19 -7.20 5.99
CA THR A 241 18.82 -6.19 5.13
C THR A 241 18.08 -6.10 3.79
N VAL A 242 18.41 -5.09 2.98
CA VAL A 242 17.87 -4.97 1.61
C VAL A 242 18.24 -6.18 0.77
N GLU A 243 19.46 -6.71 0.93
CA GLU A 243 19.91 -7.89 0.19
C GLU A 243 19.15 -9.15 0.60
N GLY A 244 19.03 -9.42 1.90
CA GLY A 244 18.25 -10.56 2.41
C GLY A 244 16.78 -10.49 1.98
N PHE A 245 16.19 -9.30 2.05
CA PHE A 245 14.84 -9.03 1.59
C PHE A 245 14.67 -9.31 0.08
N ALA A 246 15.58 -8.77 -0.74
CA ALA A 246 15.56 -8.93 -2.19
C ALA A 246 15.75 -10.40 -2.59
N THR A 247 16.71 -11.09 -1.97
CA THR A 247 17.00 -12.50 -2.19
C THR A 247 15.80 -13.37 -1.85
N TYR A 248 15.18 -13.16 -0.69
CA TYR A 248 14.02 -13.95 -0.28
C TYR A 248 12.83 -13.78 -1.22
N LEU A 249 12.54 -12.54 -1.65
CA LEU A 249 11.45 -12.26 -2.60
C LEU A 249 11.79 -12.60 -4.05
N GLY A 250 13.05 -12.82 -4.39
CA GLY A 250 13.50 -12.98 -5.77
C GLY A 250 13.29 -11.69 -6.58
N LEU A 251 13.65 -10.55 -5.99
CA LEU A 251 13.56 -9.26 -6.67
C LEU A 251 14.64 -9.12 -7.74
N SER A 252 14.31 -8.40 -8.83
CA SER A 252 15.34 -7.98 -9.78
C SER A 252 16.23 -6.88 -9.19
N ASP A 253 17.46 -6.75 -9.70
CA ASP A 253 18.40 -5.72 -9.26
C ASP A 253 17.79 -4.31 -9.35
N SER A 254 17.02 -4.01 -10.39
CA SER A 254 16.35 -2.70 -10.52
C SER A 254 15.34 -2.42 -9.42
N VAL A 255 14.66 -3.43 -8.88
CA VAL A 255 13.73 -3.28 -7.76
C VAL A 255 14.52 -3.16 -6.45
N LYS A 256 15.56 -3.97 -6.26
CA LYS A 256 16.48 -3.90 -5.14
C LYS A 256 17.08 -2.50 -5.01
N GLU A 257 17.67 -1.98 -6.08
CA GLU A 257 18.25 -0.64 -6.11
C GLU A 257 17.22 0.48 -5.87
N SER A 258 15.98 0.28 -6.34
CA SER A 258 14.89 1.22 -6.03
C SER A 258 14.54 1.25 -4.53
N VAL A 259 14.62 0.12 -3.83
CA VAL A 259 14.43 0.02 -2.37
C VAL A 259 15.58 0.71 -1.66
N ARG A 260 16.83 0.37 -2.02
CA ARG A 260 18.06 0.96 -1.48
C ARG A 260 18.08 2.47 -1.63
N GLY A 261 17.84 2.98 -2.85
CA GLY A 261 17.78 4.42 -3.12
C GLY A 261 16.71 5.15 -2.32
N ARG A 262 15.58 4.51 -2.01
CA ARG A 262 14.57 5.10 -1.14
C ARG A 262 15.03 5.19 0.31
N ILE A 263 15.68 4.16 0.83
CA ILE A 263 16.25 4.16 2.19
C ILE A 263 17.29 5.28 2.31
N LEU A 264 18.22 5.39 1.34
CA LEU A 264 19.22 6.45 1.29
C LEU A 264 18.60 7.85 1.20
N SER A 265 17.57 8.02 0.37
CA SER A 265 16.85 9.30 0.28
C SER A 265 16.24 9.71 1.61
N LEU A 266 15.65 8.78 2.36
CA LEU A 266 15.08 9.06 3.68
C LEU A 266 16.16 9.25 4.75
N TYR A 267 17.28 8.53 4.65
CA TYR A 267 18.45 8.70 5.48
C TYR A 267 18.99 10.13 5.37
N ASN A 268 19.15 10.64 4.14
CA ASN A 268 19.70 11.97 3.90
C ASN A 268 18.74 13.11 4.30
N ASN A 269 17.43 12.88 4.17
CA ASN A 269 16.42 13.93 4.38
C ASN A 269 15.83 13.95 5.79
N HIS A 270 16.07 12.94 6.62
CA HIS A 270 15.49 12.84 7.97
C HIS A 270 16.54 12.42 8.99
N SER A 271 16.73 13.22 10.04
CA SER A 271 17.66 12.91 11.13
C SER A 271 17.22 11.71 11.98
N ARG A 272 15.92 11.52 12.18
CA ARG A 272 15.37 10.42 12.95
C ARG A 272 15.43 9.10 12.17
N GLY A 273 15.86 8.04 12.83
CA GLY A 273 15.96 6.70 12.23
C GLY A 273 17.13 6.51 11.26
N ARG A 274 18.15 7.38 11.31
CA ARG A 274 19.34 7.27 10.45
C ARG A 274 20.15 6.01 10.70
N VAL A 275 20.42 5.70 11.97
CA VAL A 275 21.23 4.54 12.36
C VAL A 275 20.55 3.24 11.92
N GLU A 276 19.24 3.14 12.18
CA GLU A 276 18.44 1.99 11.79
C GLU A 276 18.40 1.81 10.28
N ARG A 277 18.30 2.90 9.51
CA ARG A 277 18.32 2.83 8.04
C ARG A 277 19.67 2.42 7.49
N LEU A 278 20.75 2.92 8.09
CA LEU A 278 22.10 2.56 7.67
C LEU A 278 22.36 1.07 7.88
N ALA A 279 21.88 0.50 8.99
CA ALA A 279 22.03 -0.93 9.28
C ALA A 279 21.29 -1.85 8.29
N LEU A 280 20.34 -1.32 7.51
CA LEU A 280 19.62 -2.08 6.46
C LEU A 280 20.39 -2.15 5.15
N LEU A 281 21.36 -1.23 4.95
CA LEU A 281 22.26 -1.23 3.80
C LEU A 281 23.42 -2.18 4.15
N ASP A 282 23.78 -3.04 3.22
CA ASP A 282 24.91 -3.94 3.42
C ASP A 282 26.20 -3.14 3.59
N THR A 283 27.14 -3.70 4.35
CA THR A 283 28.32 -3.02 4.91
C THR A 283 29.27 -2.37 3.90
N ASP A 284 29.16 -2.67 2.62
CA ASP A 284 30.00 -2.05 1.58
C ASP A 284 29.61 -0.59 1.25
N ASP A 285 28.45 -0.13 1.78
CA ASP A 285 27.98 1.24 1.57
C ASP A 285 28.41 2.24 2.68
N SER A 286 29.18 1.80 3.66
CA SER A 286 29.71 2.68 4.71
C SER A 286 30.64 3.79 4.19
N GLU A 287 31.08 3.72 2.94
CA GLU A 287 31.88 4.75 2.27
C GLU A 287 31.02 5.92 1.71
N VAL A 288 29.67 5.82 1.76
CA VAL A 288 28.76 6.83 1.19
C VAL A 288 28.14 7.73 2.28
N ALA A 289 28.49 7.53 3.55
CA ALA A 289 27.96 8.29 4.69
C ALA A 289 28.87 9.46 5.11
#